data_037d314b4b336ba57e0013409d4ba21d
#
_entry.id   037d314b4b336ba57e0013409d4ba21d
#
_cell.length_a   1.000
_cell.length_b   1.000
_cell.length_c   1.000
_cell.angle_alpha   90.00
_cell.angle_beta   90.00
_cell.angle_gamma   90.00
#
_symmetry.space_group_name_H-M   'P 1'
#
loop_
_entity.id
_entity.type
_entity.pdbx_description
1 polymer ?
#
loop_
_entity_poly.entity_id
_entity_poly.type
_entity_poly.pdbx_seq_one_letter_code
_entity_poly.pdbx_strand_id
1 'polypeptide(L)'
;MSKLQKLRQRIADIPADFSWDELVSLLEGFGFIEKAKKGGSYRTFFDDSGRKIFLHKPHPGSIVKVYCVRDVVEKLREFGLMNTGEK
;
A
#
# COMPACT_ATOMS: atom_id res chain seq x y z
N MET A 1 -9.15 -14.79 -11.04
CA MET A 1 -8.27 -14.17 -10.05
C MET A 1 -9.00 -13.06 -9.31
N SER A 2 -8.70 -12.93 -8.05
CA SER A 2 -9.32 -11.88 -7.29
C SER A 2 -8.66 -10.54 -7.60
N LYS A 3 -9.37 -9.46 -7.30
CA LYS A 3 -8.82 -8.12 -7.47
C LYS A 3 -7.56 -7.93 -6.63
N LEU A 4 -7.57 -8.46 -5.41
CA LEU A 4 -6.41 -8.36 -4.53
C LEU A 4 -5.18 -9.03 -5.14
N GLN A 5 -5.38 -10.20 -5.72
CA GLN A 5 -4.26 -10.93 -6.32
C GLN A 5 -3.65 -10.16 -7.48
N LYS A 6 -4.49 -9.54 -8.29
CA LYS A 6 -4.00 -8.71 -9.39
C LYS A 6 -3.21 -7.51 -8.89
N LEU A 7 -3.71 -6.87 -7.82
CA LEU A 7 -3.03 -5.73 -7.24
C LEU A 7 -1.69 -6.13 -6.63
N ARG A 8 -1.62 -7.30 -5.99
CA ARG A 8 -0.36 -7.80 -5.44
C ARG A 8 0.68 -8.00 -6.52
N GLN A 9 0.26 -8.59 -7.63
CA GLN A 9 1.19 -8.81 -8.75
C GLN A 9 1.64 -7.50 -9.35
N ARG A 10 0.74 -6.56 -9.47
CA ARG A 10 1.05 -5.27 -10.06
C ARG A 10 2.01 -4.46 -9.20
N ILE A 11 1.77 -4.41 -7.88
CA ILE A 11 2.62 -3.60 -7.00
C ILE A 11 4.02 -4.21 -6.86
N ALA A 12 4.14 -5.52 -7.03
CA ALA A 12 5.44 -6.18 -6.92
C ALA A 12 6.46 -5.65 -7.92
N ASP A 13 5.98 -5.14 -9.05
CA ASP A 13 6.83 -4.56 -10.08
C ASP A 13 7.15 -3.09 -9.83
N ILE A 14 6.63 -2.54 -8.75
CA ILE A 14 6.82 -1.14 -8.36
C ILE A 14 6.50 -0.21 -9.54
N PRO A 15 5.23 -0.20 -9.97
CA PRO A 15 4.84 0.57 -11.14
C PRO A 15 4.86 2.07 -10.87
N ALA A 16 5.05 2.84 -11.93
CA ALA A 16 5.08 4.29 -11.83
C ALA A 16 3.69 4.91 -11.87
N ASP A 17 2.67 4.10 -12.14
CA ASP A 17 1.30 4.61 -12.31
C ASP A 17 0.31 3.96 -11.35
N PHE A 18 0.79 3.54 -10.18
CA PHE A 18 -0.07 2.95 -9.17
C PHE A 18 -0.88 4.05 -8.51
N SER A 19 -2.21 3.92 -8.51
CA SER A 19 -3.06 4.98 -7.96
C SER A 19 -3.26 4.78 -6.47
N TRP A 20 -3.66 5.88 -5.80
CA TRP A 20 -3.98 5.83 -4.38
C TRP A 20 -5.13 4.86 -4.11
N ASP A 21 -6.15 4.85 -4.97
CA ASP A 21 -7.27 3.94 -4.78
C ASP A 21 -6.84 2.49 -4.88
N GLU A 22 -5.94 2.19 -5.81
CA GLU A 22 -5.40 0.84 -5.92
C GLU A 22 -4.62 0.45 -4.67
N LEU A 23 -3.83 1.39 -4.15
CA LEU A 23 -3.04 1.14 -2.95
C LEU A 23 -3.94 0.88 -1.74
N VAL A 24 -4.97 1.69 -1.57
CA VAL A 24 -5.92 1.50 -0.47
C VAL A 24 -6.60 0.15 -0.59
N SER A 25 -7.06 -0.21 -1.79
CA SER A 25 -7.70 -1.50 -2.01
C SER A 25 -6.77 -2.65 -1.66
N LEU A 26 -5.49 -2.52 -2.04
CA LEU A 26 -4.50 -3.54 -1.75
C LEU A 26 -4.33 -3.71 -0.25
N LEU A 27 -4.15 -2.60 0.46
CA LEU A 27 -3.91 -2.65 1.91
C LEU A 27 -5.13 -3.17 2.65
N GLU A 28 -6.33 -2.77 2.22
CA GLU A 28 -7.55 -3.30 2.81
C GLU A 28 -7.66 -4.80 2.59
N GLY A 29 -7.23 -5.27 1.44
CA GLY A 29 -7.21 -6.70 1.16
C GLY A 29 -6.28 -7.48 2.07
N PHE A 30 -5.25 -6.83 2.59
CA PHE A 30 -4.35 -7.45 3.58
C PHE A 30 -4.85 -7.28 5.01
N GLY A 31 -5.97 -6.61 5.21
CA GLY A 31 -6.53 -6.43 6.55
C GLY A 31 -6.18 -5.10 7.19
N PHE A 32 -5.59 -4.19 6.45
CA PHE A 32 -5.28 -2.86 6.97
C PHE A 32 -6.46 -1.93 6.82
N ILE A 33 -6.62 -1.04 7.79
CA ILE A 33 -7.67 -0.04 7.78
C ILE A 33 -7.02 1.33 7.74
N GLU A 34 -7.52 2.19 6.87
CA GLU A 34 -7.01 3.55 6.74
C GLU A 34 -7.56 4.43 7.84
N LYS A 35 -6.68 5.22 8.45
CA LYS A 35 -7.07 6.22 9.42
C LYS A 35 -6.47 7.55 9.02
N ALA A 36 -7.32 8.52 8.72
CA ALA A 36 -6.87 9.83 8.32
C ALA A 36 -6.44 10.64 9.53
N LYS A 37 -5.32 11.32 9.41
CA LYS A 37 -4.91 12.25 10.44
C LYS A 37 -5.60 13.59 10.20
N LYS A 38 -6.08 14.19 11.26
CA LYS A 38 -6.81 15.42 11.14
C LYS A 38 -5.93 16.51 10.53
N GLY A 39 -6.44 17.13 9.50
CA GLY A 39 -5.82 18.32 8.93
C GLY A 39 -4.64 18.05 8.00
N GLY A 40 -4.42 16.80 7.58
CA GLY A 40 -3.29 16.54 6.73
C GLY A 40 -3.52 15.52 5.64
N SER A 41 -2.55 15.40 4.75
CA SER A 41 -2.56 14.38 3.72
C SER A 41 -1.95 13.07 4.21
N TYR A 42 -1.48 13.07 5.44
CA TYR A 42 -0.86 11.88 6.01
C TYR A 42 -1.92 10.87 6.38
N ARG A 43 -1.66 9.61 6.07
CA ARG A 43 -2.59 8.52 6.36
C ARG A 43 -1.85 7.41 7.06
N THR A 44 -2.47 6.83 8.08
CA THR A 44 -1.93 5.67 8.77
C THR A 44 -2.82 4.48 8.44
N PHE A 45 -2.21 3.39 8.04
CA PHE A 45 -2.92 2.11 7.85
C PHE A 45 -2.49 1.18 8.94
N PHE A 46 -3.43 0.50 9.57
CA PHE A 46 -3.12 -0.43 10.66
C PHE A 46 -3.99 -1.67 10.56
N ASP A 47 -3.49 -2.77 11.12
CA ASP A 47 -4.24 -4.02 11.12
C ASP A 47 -4.46 -4.51 12.56
N ASP A 48 -5.13 -5.65 12.69
CA ASP A 48 -5.46 -6.20 13.99
C ASP A 48 -4.24 -6.64 14.79
N SER A 49 -3.13 -6.86 14.11
CA SER A 49 -1.88 -7.27 14.77
C SER A 49 -1.07 -6.10 15.27
N GLY A 50 -1.53 -4.88 15.04
CA GLY A 50 -0.80 -3.68 15.43
C GLY A 50 0.24 -3.22 14.44
N ARG A 51 0.31 -3.83 13.27
CA ARG A 51 1.21 -3.39 12.22
C ARG A 51 0.72 -2.07 11.64
N LYS A 52 1.65 -1.18 11.32
CA LYS A 52 1.29 0.14 10.81
C LYS A 52 2.10 0.49 9.59
N ILE A 53 1.47 1.19 8.66
CA ILE A 53 2.12 1.74 7.48
C ILE A 53 1.72 3.20 7.37
N PHE A 54 2.71 4.09 7.26
CA PHE A 54 2.47 5.52 7.18
C PHE A 54 2.71 6.00 5.76
N LEU A 55 1.74 6.70 5.20
CA LEU A 55 1.81 7.14 3.81
C LEU A 55 1.29 8.55 3.66
N HIS A 56 1.77 9.24 2.63
CA HIS A 56 1.23 10.53 2.21
C HIS A 56 0.30 10.31 1.04
N LYS A 57 -0.93 10.78 1.17
CA LYS A 57 -1.85 10.75 0.04
C LYS A 57 -1.38 11.74 -1.02
N PRO A 58 -1.29 11.33 -2.29
CA PRO A 58 -0.82 12.24 -3.34
C PRO A 58 -1.73 13.45 -3.48
N HIS A 59 -1.13 14.59 -3.80
CA HIS A 59 -1.86 15.82 -4.00
C HIS A 59 -1.01 16.78 -4.82
N PRO A 60 -1.55 17.36 -5.89
CA PRO A 60 -2.83 17.02 -6.52
C PRO A 60 -2.72 15.70 -7.28
N GLY A 61 -3.81 15.12 -7.60
CA GLY A 61 -3.83 13.88 -8.36
C GLY A 61 -3.90 12.66 -7.47
N SER A 62 -3.78 11.50 -8.09
CA SER A 62 -4.04 10.25 -7.40
C SER A 62 -2.93 9.20 -7.60
N ILE A 63 -1.86 9.53 -8.30
CA ILE A 63 -0.79 8.56 -8.57
C ILE A 63 0.24 8.60 -7.46
N VAL A 64 0.50 7.45 -6.87
CA VAL A 64 1.46 7.30 -5.78
C VAL A 64 2.86 7.32 -6.34
N LYS A 65 3.75 8.06 -5.69
CA LYS A 65 5.14 8.15 -6.15
C LYS A 65 5.84 6.80 -6.00
N VAL A 66 6.78 6.54 -6.90
CA VAL A 66 7.47 5.26 -6.95
C VAL A 66 8.14 4.93 -5.62
N TYR A 67 8.77 5.91 -4.98
CA TYR A 67 9.44 5.63 -3.72
C TYR A 67 8.44 5.21 -2.63
N CYS A 68 7.22 5.75 -2.68
CA CYS A 68 6.18 5.34 -1.73
C CYS A 68 5.72 3.92 -2.01
N VAL A 69 5.57 3.58 -3.29
CA VAL A 69 5.19 2.23 -3.68
C VAL A 69 6.24 1.24 -3.18
N ARG A 70 7.52 1.59 -3.38
CA ARG A 70 8.62 0.74 -2.92
C ARG A 70 8.59 0.55 -1.41
N ASP A 71 8.34 1.63 -0.67
CA ASP A 71 8.26 1.54 0.79
C ASP A 71 7.14 0.62 1.23
N VAL A 72 5.99 0.69 0.57
CA VAL A 72 4.87 -0.19 0.90
C VAL A 72 5.25 -1.65 0.66
N VAL A 73 5.87 -1.93 -0.48
CA VAL A 73 6.29 -3.30 -0.81
C VAL A 73 7.26 -3.81 0.24
N GLU A 74 8.23 -2.98 0.64
CA GLU A 74 9.20 -3.40 1.66
C GLU A 74 8.52 -3.68 2.99
N LYS A 75 7.56 -2.85 3.38
CA LYS A 75 6.83 -3.09 4.62
C LYS A 75 6.01 -4.37 4.57
N LEU A 76 5.35 -4.61 3.44
CA LEU A 76 4.56 -5.83 3.30
C LEU A 76 5.45 -7.07 3.35
N ARG A 77 6.66 -6.98 2.81
CA ARG A 77 7.61 -8.07 2.91
C ARG A 77 8.08 -8.28 4.34
N GLU A 78 8.38 -7.19 5.05
CA GLU A 78 8.79 -7.28 6.46
C GLU A 78 7.72 -7.94 7.29
N PHE A 79 6.46 -7.65 7.00
CA PHE A 79 5.35 -8.23 7.74
C PHE A 79 5.04 -9.67 7.33
N GLY A 80 5.70 -10.17 6.31
CA GLY A 80 5.45 -11.51 5.80
C GLY A 80 4.18 -11.65 4.98
N LEU A 81 3.64 -10.52 4.52
CA LEU A 81 2.40 -10.51 3.75
C LEU A 81 2.62 -10.66 2.25
N MET A 82 3.85 -10.41 1.79
CA MET A 82 4.22 -10.62 0.40
C MET A 82 5.51 -11.42 0.33
N ASN A 83 5.61 -12.23 -0.69
CA ASN A 83 6.85 -12.98 -0.91
C ASN A 83 7.94 -12.03 -1.38
N THR A 84 9.15 -12.35 -0.99
CA THR A 84 10.28 -11.54 -1.41
C THR A 84 10.84 -12.03 -2.72
N GLY A 85 10.10 -12.50 -3.47
CA GLY A 85 10.58 -12.89 -4.66
C GLY A 85 10.78 -14.21 -4.96
N GLU A 86 10.46 -14.45 -4.82
CA GLU A 86 10.51 -15.33 -5.37
C GLU A 86 10.70 -15.65 -6.45
N LYS A 87 11.07 -15.47 -6.53
CA LYS A 87 11.24 -15.58 -7.40
C LYS A 87 11.53 -15.90 -7.52
#